data_eaf9992126e7b1692fe4317f045d2e23
#
_entry.id   eaf9992126e7b1692fe4317f045d2e23
#
_cell.length_a   1.000
_cell.length_b   1.000
_cell.length_c   1.000
_cell.angle_alpha   90.00
_cell.angle_beta   90.00
_cell.angle_gamma   90.00
#
_symmetry.space_group_name_H-M   'P 1'
#
loop_
_entity.id
_entity.type
_entity.pdbx_description
1 polymer ?
#
loop_
_entity_poly.entity_id
_entity_poly.type
_entity_poly.pdbx_seq_one_letter_code
_entity_poly.pdbx_strand_id
1 'polypeptide(L)'
;MTTVYLVRHAEAEGNTYRRIHGQYNSLITENGDRQIEALRARFEHIPIDVCLSSDLFRTCRTAQSVYLAKKLPLHPDKRFRETNVGCWEDTPFGWLERFEKRDMDRFNHEEKIWHVAGSETWEQYTSRFLQGLNEISARYDGKTIAIFTHACVLRGVQKRILGTDDLPFCENTAVSRLRWNDGEITFDFLNDASHLTPDISTAKRQSRLKQGATDRADFSLWFRQTEAALETYAAMLRGKTVGELVLGKSEREDVGVIEELALDEGFRGRRFGQQLLGQAVCTLRKRGAKRLFVTVPEKNADAEHFFLENGFVFAENTETGVLLSKDIEVRSLP
;
A
#
# COMPACT_ATOMS: atom_id res chain seq x y z
N MET A 1 -25.46 -16.44 14.88
CA MET A 1 -24.41 -15.45 15.23
C MET A 1 -23.13 -15.77 14.48
N THR A 2 -22.64 -14.86 13.66
CA THR A 2 -21.48 -15.03 12.78
C THR A 2 -20.25 -14.32 13.37
N THR A 3 -19.09 -15.00 13.34
CA THR A 3 -17.82 -14.38 13.74
C THR A 3 -17.09 -13.87 12.48
N VAL A 4 -16.65 -12.62 12.49
CA VAL A 4 -15.96 -12.04 11.34
C VAL A 4 -14.61 -11.47 11.76
N TYR A 5 -13.56 -11.88 11.05
CA TYR A 5 -12.23 -11.31 11.14
C TYR A 5 -12.04 -10.32 9.98
N LEU A 6 -11.83 -9.06 10.29
CA LEU A 6 -11.50 -8.02 9.31
C LEU A 6 -9.98 -7.83 9.31
N VAL A 7 -9.35 -7.99 8.16
CA VAL A 7 -7.89 -7.98 8.03
C VAL A 7 -7.47 -6.92 7.01
N ARG A 8 -6.61 -5.98 7.44
CA ARG A 8 -5.98 -5.04 6.50
C ARG A 8 -4.94 -5.78 5.65
N HIS A 9 -4.80 -5.39 4.38
CA HIS A 9 -3.74 -5.91 3.50
C HIS A 9 -2.33 -5.71 4.06
N ALA A 10 -1.38 -6.57 3.69
CA ALA A 10 0.03 -6.47 4.00
C ALA A 10 0.70 -5.25 3.34
N GLU A 11 1.92 -4.93 3.73
CA GLU A 11 2.67 -3.81 3.16
C GLU A 11 2.74 -3.92 1.64
N ALA A 12 2.26 -2.87 0.97
CA ALA A 12 2.24 -2.75 -0.47
C ALA A 12 3.03 -1.51 -0.91
N GLU A 13 3.32 -1.41 -2.19
CA GLU A 13 4.11 -0.33 -2.79
C GLU A 13 3.70 1.07 -2.33
N GLY A 14 2.39 1.38 -2.25
CA GLY A 14 1.93 2.68 -1.77
C GLY A 14 2.36 3.04 -0.35
N ASN A 15 2.53 2.04 0.52
CA ASN A 15 3.00 2.27 1.87
C ASN A 15 4.47 2.72 1.90
N THR A 16 5.34 2.10 1.06
CA THR A 16 6.77 2.40 0.98
C THR A 16 7.08 3.59 0.09
N TYR A 17 6.38 3.70 -1.03
CA TYR A 17 6.54 4.79 -2.00
C TYR A 17 5.91 6.11 -1.55
N ARG A 18 5.18 6.09 -0.44
CA ARG A 18 4.48 7.27 0.08
C ARG A 18 3.50 7.88 -0.93
N ARG A 19 2.67 7.01 -1.52
CA ARG A 19 1.62 7.39 -2.47
C ARG A 19 0.26 6.94 -1.94
N ILE A 20 -0.76 7.78 -2.13
CA ILE A 20 -2.13 7.40 -1.83
C ILE A 20 -2.64 6.51 -2.98
N HIS A 21 -2.98 5.28 -2.68
CA HIS A 21 -3.40 4.35 -3.73
C HIS A 21 -4.91 4.26 -3.92
N GLY A 22 -5.70 4.42 -2.85
CA GLY A 22 -7.14 4.21 -2.96
C GLY A 22 -7.45 2.87 -3.64
N GLN A 23 -8.09 2.91 -4.80
CA GLN A 23 -8.37 1.73 -5.61
C GLN A 23 -7.31 1.46 -6.71
N TYR A 24 -6.28 2.30 -6.84
CA TYR A 24 -5.14 2.00 -7.69
C TYR A 24 -4.50 0.68 -7.27
N ASN A 25 -4.23 -0.19 -8.23
CA ASN A 25 -3.72 -1.52 -7.96
C ASN A 25 -2.18 -1.53 -7.86
N SER A 26 -1.62 -2.24 -6.89
CA SER A 26 -0.19 -2.26 -6.59
C SER A 26 0.26 -3.59 -6.03
N LEU A 27 1.55 -3.88 -6.17
CA LEU A 27 2.17 -5.10 -5.68
C LEU A 27 2.40 -5.05 -4.17
N ILE A 28 2.51 -6.23 -3.57
CA ILE A 28 3.02 -6.42 -2.20
C ILE A 28 4.54 -6.23 -2.23
N THR A 29 5.10 -5.66 -1.15
CA THR A 29 6.56 -5.57 -0.98
C THR A 29 7.11 -6.88 -0.39
N GLU A 30 8.44 -7.08 -0.47
CA GLU A 30 9.09 -8.22 0.20
C GLU A 30 8.79 -8.26 1.70
N ASN A 31 8.77 -7.08 2.34
CA ASN A 31 8.36 -7.00 3.75
C ASN A 31 6.87 -7.38 3.93
N GLY A 32 6.03 -7.04 2.97
CA GLY A 32 4.63 -7.47 2.94
C GLY A 32 4.49 -8.99 2.86
N ASP A 33 5.34 -9.68 2.10
CA ASP A 33 5.37 -11.15 2.06
C ASP A 33 5.77 -11.74 3.43
N ARG A 34 6.72 -11.14 4.15
CA ARG A 34 7.06 -11.53 5.53
C ARG A 34 5.89 -11.31 6.49
N GLN A 35 5.13 -10.23 6.32
CA GLN A 35 3.91 -9.97 7.10
C GLN A 35 2.81 -11.00 6.80
N ILE A 36 2.67 -11.45 5.54
CA ILE A 36 1.74 -12.51 5.14
C ILE A 36 2.07 -13.83 5.85
N GLU A 37 3.35 -14.18 5.97
CA GLU A 37 3.78 -15.37 6.70
C GLU A 37 3.49 -15.26 8.21
N ALA A 38 3.75 -14.11 8.83
CA ALA A 38 3.39 -13.88 10.23
C ALA A 38 1.86 -13.96 10.45
N LEU A 39 1.08 -13.45 9.50
CA LEU A 39 -0.38 -13.54 9.53
C LEU A 39 -0.86 -14.98 9.36
N ARG A 40 -0.20 -15.78 8.50
CA ARG A 40 -0.48 -17.21 8.34
C ARG A 40 -0.31 -17.97 9.66
N ALA A 41 0.79 -17.72 10.36
CA ALA A 41 1.03 -18.32 11.68
C ALA A 41 -0.05 -17.90 12.70
N ARG A 42 -0.45 -16.62 12.71
CA ARG A 42 -1.54 -16.14 13.57
C ARG A 42 -2.85 -16.89 13.35
N PHE A 43 -3.20 -17.20 12.10
CA PHE A 43 -4.45 -17.89 11.76
C PHE A 43 -4.35 -19.42 11.82
N GLU A 44 -3.21 -19.99 12.15
CA GLU A 44 -2.98 -21.45 12.13
C GLU A 44 -4.06 -22.24 12.90
N HIS A 45 -4.34 -21.81 14.12
CA HIS A 45 -5.30 -22.48 15.00
C HIS A 45 -6.70 -21.84 15.03
N ILE A 46 -6.90 -20.75 14.28
CA ILE A 46 -8.21 -20.10 14.19
C ILE A 46 -9.02 -20.79 13.08
N PRO A 47 -10.18 -21.39 13.41
CA PRO A 47 -11.04 -21.99 12.40
C PRO A 47 -11.63 -20.89 11.52
N ILE A 48 -11.47 -20.99 10.21
CA ILE A 48 -12.10 -20.13 9.21
C ILE A 48 -12.88 -21.03 8.26
N ASP A 49 -14.15 -20.73 8.08
CA ASP A 49 -15.05 -21.45 7.17
C ASP A 49 -15.14 -20.80 5.80
N VAL A 50 -15.01 -19.46 5.74
CA VAL A 50 -15.19 -18.68 4.51
C VAL A 50 -14.12 -17.58 4.41
N CYS A 51 -13.54 -17.41 3.23
CA CYS A 51 -12.53 -16.39 2.97
C CYS A 51 -12.99 -15.45 1.84
N LEU A 52 -13.11 -14.15 2.16
CA LEU A 52 -13.44 -13.09 1.21
C LEU A 52 -12.30 -12.07 1.17
N SER A 53 -12.24 -11.33 0.07
CA SER A 53 -11.28 -10.24 -0.11
C SER A 53 -11.86 -9.14 -0.97
N SER A 54 -11.46 -7.89 -0.75
CA SER A 54 -11.42 -6.93 -1.85
C SER A 54 -10.72 -7.57 -3.05
N ASP A 55 -11.16 -7.25 -4.26
CA ASP A 55 -10.58 -7.79 -5.50
C ASP A 55 -9.28 -7.10 -5.93
N LEU A 56 -8.75 -6.16 -5.13
CA LEU A 56 -7.46 -5.53 -5.38
C LEU A 56 -6.31 -6.50 -5.06
N PHE A 57 -5.28 -6.51 -5.91
CA PHE A 57 -4.16 -7.46 -5.83
C PHE A 57 -3.60 -7.61 -4.42
N ARG A 58 -3.30 -6.49 -3.74
CA ARG A 58 -2.68 -6.49 -2.40
C ARG A 58 -3.52 -7.20 -1.33
N THR A 59 -4.85 -7.13 -1.41
CA THR A 59 -5.75 -7.84 -0.48
C THR A 59 -5.86 -9.31 -0.84
N CYS A 60 -6.04 -9.64 -2.12
CA CYS A 60 -6.09 -11.03 -2.57
C CYS A 60 -4.77 -11.77 -2.28
N ARG A 61 -3.61 -11.11 -2.48
CA ARG A 61 -2.30 -11.66 -2.13
C ARG A 61 -2.15 -11.87 -0.63
N THR A 62 -2.65 -10.93 0.19
CA THR A 62 -2.65 -11.09 1.65
C THR A 62 -3.55 -12.24 2.10
N ALA A 63 -4.71 -12.41 1.47
CA ALA A 63 -5.66 -13.48 1.80
C ALA A 63 -5.08 -14.88 1.59
N GLN A 64 -4.02 -15.04 0.80
CA GLN A 64 -3.32 -16.33 0.62
C GLN A 64 -2.83 -16.92 1.96
N SER A 65 -2.53 -16.06 2.94
CA SER A 65 -2.18 -16.48 4.31
C SER A 65 -3.23 -17.39 4.96
N VAL A 66 -4.49 -17.25 4.57
CA VAL A 66 -5.61 -18.00 5.16
C VAL A 66 -6.18 -19.01 4.17
N TYR A 67 -6.62 -18.55 2.98
CA TYR A 67 -7.39 -19.45 2.11
C TYR A 67 -6.56 -20.62 1.57
N LEU A 68 -5.26 -20.42 1.26
CA LEU A 68 -4.39 -21.53 0.85
C LEU A 68 -4.11 -22.50 2.02
N ALA A 69 -3.79 -21.96 3.21
CA ALA A 69 -3.51 -22.76 4.39
C ALA A 69 -4.71 -23.59 4.85
N LYS A 70 -5.93 -23.04 4.69
CA LYS A 70 -7.19 -23.70 5.07
C LYS A 70 -7.85 -24.49 3.92
N LYS A 71 -7.28 -24.44 2.70
CA LYS A 71 -7.83 -25.06 1.47
C LYS A 71 -9.26 -24.58 1.16
N LEU A 72 -9.49 -23.28 1.32
CA LEU A 72 -10.76 -22.63 1.05
C LEU A 72 -10.74 -21.94 -0.32
N PRO A 73 -11.89 -21.76 -0.99
CA PRO A 73 -11.99 -20.85 -2.10
C PRO A 73 -11.85 -19.40 -1.60
N LEU A 74 -11.24 -18.52 -2.42
CA LEU A 74 -11.28 -17.10 -2.21
C LEU A 74 -12.47 -16.49 -2.96
N HIS A 75 -13.25 -15.65 -2.29
CA HIS A 75 -14.38 -14.92 -2.87
C HIS A 75 -14.06 -13.42 -2.97
N PRO A 76 -13.57 -12.91 -4.12
CA PRO A 76 -13.34 -11.48 -4.32
C PRO A 76 -14.66 -10.70 -4.37
N ASP A 77 -14.73 -9.57 -3.66
CA ASP A 77 -15.91 -8.71 -3.64
C ASP A 77 -15.51 -7.23 -3.62
N LYS A 78 -15.95 -6.48 -4.64
CA LYS A 78 -15.66 -5.04 -4.80
C LYS A 78 -16.19 -4.18 -3.65
N ARG A 79 -17.19 -4.65 -2.91
CA ARG A 79 -17.72 -3.94 -1.76
C ARG A 79 -16.70 -3.78 -0.62
N PHE A 80 -15.65 -4.61 -0.60
CA PHE A 80 -14.57 -4.52 0.38
C PHE A 80 -13.34 -3.75 -0.12
N ARG A 81 -13.40 -3.09 -1.28
CA ARG A 81 -12.33 -2.20 -1.77
C ARG A 81 -12.07 -1.04 -0.82
N GLU A 82 -10.87 -0.48 -0.92
CA GLU A 82 -10.51 0.79 -0.29
C GLU A 82 -11.43 1.92 -0.78
N THR A 83 -11.47 3.02 -0.03
CA THR A 83 -12.09 4.26 -0.46
C THR A 83 -11.53 4.66 -1.82
N ASN A 84 -12.42 4.90 -2.79
CA ASN A 84 -12.01 5.52 -4.04
C ASN A 84 -11.64 6.98 -3.76
N VAL A 85 -10.38 7.35 -4.01
CA VAL A 85 -9.89 8.70 -3.74
C VAL A 85 -9.89 9.58 -5.00
N GLY A 86 -10.52 9.13 -6.09
CA GLY A 86 -10.76 9.91 -7.31
C GLY A 86 -9.48 10.44 -7.93
N CYS A 87 -9.41 11.77 -8.16
CA CYS A 87 -8.25 12.40 -8.77
C CYS A 87 -6.94 12.28 -7.95
N TRP A 88 -7.01 11.81 -6.71
CA TRP A 88 -5.84 11.55 -5.89
C TRP A 88 -5.22 10.15 -6.07
N GLU A 89 -5.88 9.26 -6.85
CA GLU A 89 -5.36 7.90 -7.08
C GLU A 89 -3.91 7.93 -7.56
N ASP A 90 -3.06 7.19 -6.87
CA ASP A 90 -1.63 7.09 -7.15
C ASP A 90 -0.88 8.44 -7.11
N THR A 91 -1.27 9.37 -6.24
CA THR A 91 -0.58 10.64 -6.05
C THR A 91 0.41 10.57 -4.88
N PRO A 92 1.64 11.13 -5.00
CA PRO A 92 2.58 11.24 -3.88
C PRO A 92 1.99 12.05 -2.73
N PHE A 93 2.11 11.58 -1.50
CA PHE A 93 1.65 12.36 -0.33
C PHE A 93 2.30 13.73 -0.23
N GLY A 94 3.59 13.86 -0.61
CA GLY A 94 4.27 15.15 -0.62
C GLY A 94 3.65 16.17 -1.58
N TRP A 95 3.08 15.71 -2.70
CA TRP A 95 2.35 16.58 -3.62
C TRP A 95 1.03 17.05 -2.99
N LEU A 96 0.27 16.14 -2.38
CA LEU A 96 -0.99 16.47 -1.70
C LEU A 96 -0.77 17.43 -0.52
N GLU A 97 0.24 17.18 0.30
CA GLU A 97 0.61 18.08 1.42
C GLU A 97 1.06 19.47 0.94
N ARG A 98 1.59 19.57 -0.27
CA ARG A 98 2.04 20.82 -0.84
C ARG A 98 0.92 21.61 -1.52
N PHE A 99 0.09 20.95 -2.30
CA PHE A 99 -0.83 21.62 -3.22
C PHE A 99 -2.30 21.46 -2.84
N GLU A 100 -2.64 20.45 -2.02
CA GLU A 100 -3.99 20.11 -1.60
C GLU A 100 -4.11 20.04 -0.06
N LYS A 101 -3.29 20.84 0.65
CA LYS A 101 -3.15 20.79 2.12
C LYS A 101 -4.49 20.79 2.85
N ARG A 102 -5.41 21.69 2.47
CA ARG A 102 -6.73 21.81 3.09
C ARG A 102 -7.54 20.53 2.97
N ASP A 103 -7.56 19.90 1.78
CA ASP A 103 -8.32 18.69 1.56
C ASP A 103 -7.61 17.47 2.14
N MET A 104 -6.26 17.49 2.22
CA MET A 104 -5.48 16.50 2.96
C MET A 104 -5.78 16.55 4.47
N ASP A 105 -5.90 17.73 5.05
CA ASP A 105 -6.27 17.88 6.47
C ASP A 105 -7.70 17.34 6.71
N ARG A 106 -8.63 17.63 5.81
CA ARG A 106 -9.99 17.05 5.87
C ARG A 106 -9.97 15.53 5.74
N PHE A 107 -9.22 14.98 4.79
CA PHE A 107 -9.09 13.53 4.64
C PHE A 107 -8.59 12.85 5.91
N ASN A 108 -7.69 13.50 6.65
CA ASN A 108 -7.11 12.95 7.87
C ASN A 108 -7.99 13.11 9.11
N HIS A 109 -8.74 14.21 9.22
CA HIS A 109 -9.40 14.63 10.45
C HIS A 109 -10.92 14.87 10.32
N GLU A 110 -11.40 15.16 9.12
CA GLU A 110 -12.81 15.50 8.84
C GLU A 110 -13.36 14.64 7.71
N GLU A 111 -13.07 13.36 7.70
CA GLU A 111 -13.37 12.43 6.60
C GLU A 111 -14.85 12.37 6.20
N LYS A 112 -15.77 12.73 7.13
CA LYS A 112 -17.21 12.78 6.83
C LYS A 112 -17.59 13.86 5.83
N ILE A 113 -16.80 14.93 5.76
CA ILE A 113 -17.01 16.05 4.82
C ILE A 113 -15.96 16.11 3.72
N TRP A 114 -14.93 15.23 3.79
CA TRP A 114 -13.92 15.17 2.75
C TRP A 114 -14.50 14.63 1.45
N HIS A 115 -14.21 15.33 0.35
CA HIS A 115 -14.56 14.90 -0.99
C HIS A 115 -13.68 15.63 -2.01
N VAL A 116 -13.17 14.89 -3.00
CA VAL A 116 -12.48 15.43 -4.18
C VAL A 116 -13.08 14.83 -5.45
N ALA A 117 -12.74 15.41 -6.60
CA ALA A 117 -13.31 14.98 -7.87
C ALA A 117 -13.17 13.47 -8.12
N GLY A 118 -14.28 12.79 -8.31
CA GLY A 118 -14.36 11.36 -8.57
C GLY A 118 -14.15 10.46 -7.34
N SER A 119 -13.99 11.02 -6.13
CA SER A 119 -13.87 10.19 -4.91
C SER A 119 -15.24 9.70 -4.40
N GLU A 120 -15.22 8.62 -3.61
CA GLU A 120 -16.35 8.24 -2.78
C GLU A 120 -16.45 9.17 -1.56
N THR A 121 -17.68 9.51 -1.17
CA THR A 121 -17.95 10.14 0.14
C THR A 121 -17.85 9.11 1.26
N TRP A 122 -17.69 9.60 2.51
CA TRP A 122 -17.69 8.76 3.70
C TRP A 122 -18.94 7.86 3.78
N GLU A 123 -20.10 8.41 3.45
CA GLU A 123 -21.36 7.68 3.44
C GLU A 123 -21.37 6.57 2.39
N GLN A 124 -20.86 6.83 1.18
CA GLN A 124 -20.84 5.86 0.08
C GLN A 124 -19.96 4.65 0.42
N TYR A 125 -18.71 4.85 0.81
CA TYR A 125 -17.81 3.72 1.04
C TYR A 125 -18.15 2.93 2.31
N THR A 126 -18.62 3.60 3.37
CA THR A 126 -19.02 2.89 4.59
C THR A 126 -20.31 2.12 4.40
N SER A 127 -21.29 2.67 3.67
CA SER A 127 -22.55 1.97 3.36
C SER A 127 -22.34 0.77 2.46
N ARG A 128 -21.50 0.90 1.42
CA ARG A 128 -21.10 -0.20 0.54
C ARG A 128 -20.49 -1.36 1.31
N PHE A 129 -19.58 -1.06 2.24
CA PHE A 129 -18.92 -2.07 3.07
C PHE A 129 -19.93 -2.75 4.03
N LEU A 130 -20.74 -1.97 4.73
CA LEU A 130 -21.73 -2.50 5.68
C LEU A 130 -22.80 -3.34 4.99
N GLN A 131 -23.24 -2.95 3.81
CA GLN A 131 -24.15 -3.78 3.00
C GLN A 131 -23.50 -5.15 2.71
N GLY A 132 -22.25 -5.16 2.24
CA GLY A 132 -21.51 -6.41 1.98
C GLY A 132 -21.35 -7.24 3.24
N LEU A 133 -20.96 -6.63 4.36
CA LEU A 133 -20.78 -7.30 5.64
C LEU A 133 -22.10 -7.95 6.12
N ASN A 134 -23.20 -7.24 6.08
CA ASN A 134 -24.50 -7.74 6.52
C ASN A 134 -25.00 -8.92 5.66
N GLU A 135 -24.94 -8.78 4.34
CA GLU A 135 -25.34 -9.87 3.43
C GLU A 135 -24.50 -11.14 3.62
N ILE A 136 -23.18 -10.99 3.72
CA ILE A 136 -22.28 -12.14 3.87
C ILE A 136 -22.46 -12.77 5.24
N SER A 137 -22.59 -11.98 6.30
CA SER A 137 -22.80 -12.49 7.67
C SER A 137 -24.13 -13.24 7.82
N ALA A 138 -25.20 -12.75 7.18
CA ALA A 138 -26.48 -13.43 7.13
C ALA A 138 -26.43 -14.73 6.31
N ARG A 139 -25.76 -14.71 5.13
CA ARG A 139 -25.60 -15.88 4.26
C ARG A 139 -24.87 -17.03 4.94
N TYR A 140 -23.88 -16.71 5.76
CA TYR A 140 -23.02 -17.68 6.44
C TYR A 140 -23.26 -17.68 7.97
N ASP A 141 -24.54 -17.60 8.38
CA ASP A 141 -24.87 -17.61 9.81
C ASP A 141 -24.26 -18.83 10.53
N GLY A 142 -23.75 -18.58 11.73
CA GLY A 142 -23.05 -19.57 12.54
C GLY A 142 -21.62 -19.90 12.11
N LYS A 143 -21.11 -19.28 11.02
CA LYS A 143 -19.76 -19.51 10.49
C LYS A 143 -18.74 -18.51 10.98
N THR A 144 -17.47 -18.82 10.78
CA THR A 144 -16.34 -17.92 10.99
C THR A 144 -15.80 -17.45 9.64
N ILE A 145 -15.80 -16.15 9.41
CA ILE A 145 -15.48 -15.50 8.13
C ILE A 145 -14.19 -14.67 8.29
N ALA A 146 -13.30 -14.75 7.31
CA ALA A 146 -12.20 -13.79 7.17
C ALA A 146 -12.46 -12.88 5.96
N ILE A 147 -12.40 -11.56 6.15
CA ILE A 147 -12.54 -10.53 5.09
C ILE A 147 -11.28 -9.70 5.04
N PHE A 148 -10.59 -9.74 3.89
CA PHE A 148 -9.38 -8.97 3.63
C PHE A 148 -9.73 -7.66 2.94
N THR A 149 -9.28 -6.53 3.51
CA THR A 149 -9.68 -5.20 3.09
C THR A 149 -8.59 -4.15 3.37
N HIS A 150 -8.94 -2.89 3.60
CA HIS A 150 -8.02 -1.75 3.60
C HIS A 150 -8.22 -0.83 4.80
N ALA A 151 -7.24 0.06 5.03
CA ALA A 151 -7.19 0.86 6.25
C ALA A 151 -8.24 1.97 6.33
N CYS A 152 -8.42 2.76 5.25
CA CYS A 152 -9.33 3.91 5.32
C CYS A 152 -10.79 3.43 5.43
N VAL A 153 -11.18 2.43 4.63
CA VAL A 153 -12.52 1.87 4.72
C VAL A 153 -12.78 1.21 6.07
N LEU A 154 -11.81 0.47 6.64
CA LEU A 154 -11.94 -0.11 7.99
C LEU A 154 -12.12 0.98 9.04
N ARG A 155 -11.29 2.03 9.02
CA ARG A 155 -11.39 3.14 9.95
C ARG A 155 -12.78 3.80 9.88
N GLY A 156 -13.25 4.12 8.68
CA GLY A 156 -14.57 4.74 8.48
C GLY A 156 -15.72 3.87 8.98
N VAL A 157 -15.67 2.55 8.70
CA VAL A 157 -16.67 1.58 9.15
C VAL A 157 -16.65 1.41 10.67
N GLN A 158 -15.47 1.28 11.27
CA GLN A 158 -15.30 1.18 12.73
C GLN A 158 -15.85 2.43 13.44
N LYS A 159 -15.51 3.64 12.93
CA LYS A 159 -16.07 4.91 13.45
C LYS A 159 -17.58 4.96 13.34
N ARG A 160 -18.14 4.49 12.23
CA ARG A 160 -19.59 4.49 12.00
C ARG A 160 -20.33 3.56 12.96
N ILE A 161 -19.77 2.38 13.23
CA ILE A 161 -20.38 1.39 14.15
C ILE A 161 -20.23 1.83 15.60
N LEU A 162 -19.05 2.31 16.00
CA LEU A 162 -18.71 2.60 17.39
C LEU A 162 -19.07 4.02 17.83
N GLY A 163 -19.32 4.93 16.89
CA GLY A 163 -19.63 6.33 17.19
C GLY A 163 -18.46 7.13 17.78
N THR A 164 -17.22 6.68 17.59
CA THR A 164 -16.00 7.33 18.14
C THR A 164 -14.94 7.52 17.10
N ASP A 165 -14.15 8.58 17.22
CA ASP A 165 -12.94 8.85 16.43
C ASP A 165 -11.67 8.27 17.06
N ASP A 166 -11.73 7.90 18.34
CA ASP A 166 -10.60 7.30 19.09
C ASP A 166 -10.50 5.80 18.78
N LEU A 167 -9.75 5.47 17.75
CA LEU A 167 -9.52 4.11 17.30
C LEU A 167 -8.02 3.78 17.32
N PRO A 168 -7.64 2.55 17.69
CA PRO A 168 -6.24 2.13 17.59
C PRO A 168 -5.75 2.16 16.14
N PHE A 169 -4.46 2.43 15.98
CA PHE A 169 -3.84 2.48 14.65
C PHE A 169 -4.00 1.13 13.92
N CYS A 170 -4.52 1.18 12.71
CA CYS A 170 -4.68 0.01 11.86
C CYS A 170 -3.37 -0.24 11.08
N GLU A 171 -2.44 -1.04 11.64
CA GLU A 171 -1.19 -1.46 11.01
C GLU A 171 -1.46 -2.36 9.78
N ASN A 172 -0.49 -2.51 8.88
CA ASN A 172 -0.59 -3.54 7.84
C ASN A 172 -0.76 -4.92 8.48
N THR A 173 -1.59 -5.75 7.92
CA THR A 173 -2.05 -7.05 8.45
C THR A 173 -2.76 -7.00 9.81
N ALA A 174 -3.06 -5.82 10.35
CA ALA A 174 -3.86 -5.72 11.58
C ALA A 174 -5.20 -6.43 11.41
N VAL A 175 -5.63 -7.08 12.48
CA VAL A 175 -6.83 -7.89 12.56
C VAL A 175 -7.79 -7.28 13.57
N SER A 176 -9.06 -7.13 13.17
CA SER A 176 -10.18 -6.86 14.07
C SER A 176 -11.11 -8.07 14.09
N ARG A 177 -11.68 -8.40 15.24
CA ARG A 177 -12.70 -9.44 15.34
C ARG A 177 -14.01 -8.84 15.80
N LEU A 178 -15.08 -9.18 15.10
CA LEU A 178 -16.44 -8.79 15.47
C LEU A 178 -17.37 -10.00 15.47
N ARG A 179 -18.47 -9.82 16.18
CA ARG A 179 -19.63 -10.71 16.15
C ARG A 179 -20.79 -9.98 15.47
N TRP A 180 -21.42 -10.67 14.54
CA TRP A 180 -22.62 -10.20 13.87
C TRP A 180 -23.81 -11.07 14.30
N ASN A 181 -24.88 -10.42 14.72
CA ASN A 181 -26.12 -11.10 15.10
C ASN A 181 -27.31 -10.29 14.63
N ASP A 182 -27.96 -10.75 13.58
CA ASP A 182 -29.17 -10.13 12.99
C ASP A 182 -29.03 -8.61 12.75
N GLY A 183 -27.90 -8.20 12.20
CA GLY A 183 -27.57 -6.80 11.89
C GLY A 183 -26.87 -6.04 13.02
N GLU A 184 -26.89 -6.54 14.24
CA GLU A 184 -26.13 -5.97 15.34
C GLU A 184 -24.66 -6.41 15.29
N ILE A 185 -23.74 -5.44 15.42
CA ILE A 185 -22.31 -5.66 15.32
C ILE A 185 -21.62 -5.28 16.64
N THR A 186 -20.88 -6.22 17.22
CA THR A 186 -20.07 -6.00 18.41
C THR A 186 -18.62 -6.39 18.13
N PHE A 187 -17.66 -5.50 18.43
CA PHE A 187 -16.24 -5.82 18.30
C PHE A 187 -15.71 -6.49 19.58
N ASP A 188 -14.99 -7.60 19.40
CA ASP A 188 -14.24 -8.23 20.49
C ASP A 188 -12.89 -7.55 20.68
N PHE A 189 -12.24 -7.16 19.58
CA PHE A 189 -11.02 -6.35 19.56
C PHE A 189 -10.85 -5.65 18.22
N LEU A 190 -10.05 -4.58 18.20
CA LEU A 190 -9.78 -3.73 17.04
C LEU A 190 -8.29 -3.70 16.70
N ASN A 191 -8.00 -3.79 15.40
CA ASN A 191 -6.71 -3.44 14.79
C ASN A 191 -5.47 -4.06 15.49
N ASP A 192 -5.61 -5.26 16.03
CA ASP A 192 -4.50 -5.96 16.69
C ASP A 192 -3.46 -6.45 15.66
N ALA A 193 -2.23 -6.02 15.83
CA ALA A 193 -1.06 -6.37 15.02
C ALA A 193 0.04 -7.07 15.83
N SER A 194 -0.30 -7.72 16.95
CA SER A 194 0.64 -8.36 17.88
C SER A 194 1.49 -9.47 17.26
N HIS A 195 1.09 -10.01 16.11
CA HIS A 195 1.86 -10.98 15.34
C HIS A 195 3.04 -10.36 14.58
N LEU A 196 3.14 -9.03 14.48
CA LEU A 196 4.24 -8.34 13.80
C LEU A 196 5.38 -8.04 14.78
N THR A 197 6.55 -8.57 14.48
CA THR A 197 7.79 -8.16 15.15
C THR A 197 8.22 -6.76 14.68
N PRO A 198 9.05 -6.02 15.46
CA PRO A 198 9.47 -4.67 15.11
C PRO A 198 10.16 -4.55 13.74
N ASP A 199 10.86 -5.60 13.30
CA ASP A 199 11.59 -5.63 12.02
C ASP A 199 10.69 -5.79 10.79
N ILE A 200 9.48 -6.32 10.94
CA ILE A 200 8.49 -6.43 9.86
C ILE A 200 7.33 -5.44 9.98
N SER A 201 7.15 -4.75 11.11
CA SER A 201 6.15 -3.69 11.25
C SER A 201 6.46 -2.51 10.33
N THR A 202 5.55 -2.17 9.43
CA THR A 202 5.68 -1.01 8.54
C THR A 202 5.84 0.28 9.33
N ALA A 203 5.08 0.47 10.40
CA ALA A 203 5.14 1.66 11.25
C ALA A 203 6.51 1.81 11.92
N LYS A 204 7.07 0.72 12.48
CA LYS A 204 8.40 0.72 13.11
C LYS A 204 9.52 0.92 12.08
N ARG A 205 9.45 0.27 10.94
CA ARG A 205 10.40 0.44 9.83
C ARG A 205 10.42 1.87 9.29
N GLN A 206 9.28 2.57 9.30
CA GLN A 206 9.19 3.97 8.89
C GLN A 206 9.62 4.98 9.97
N SER A 207 10.00 4.54 11.17
CA SER A 207 10.41 5.43 12.25
C SER A 207 11.59 6.33 11.87
N ARG A 208 12.60 5.81 11.14
CA ARG A 208 13.73 6.58 10.64
C ARG A 208 13.33 7.67 9.66
N LEU A 209 12.35 7.39 8.78
CA LEU A 209 11.81 8.38 7.85
C LEU A 209 11.16 9.55 8.59
N LYS A 210 10.48 9.26 9.69
CA LYS A 210 9.74 10.24 10.50
C LYS A 210 10.59 10.92 11.57
N GLN A 211 11.86 10.55 11.72
CA GLN A 211 12.74 11.11 12.74
C GLN A 211 12.90 12.64 12.56
N GLY A 212 12.56 13.41 13.59
CA GLY A 212 12.59 14.87 13.57
C GLY A 212 11.51 15.53 12.70
N ALA A 213 10.55 14.76 12.20
CA ALA A 213 9.41 15.27 11.45
C ALA A 213 8.31 15.77 12.41
N THR A 214 7.79 16.93 12.11
CA THR A 214 6.62 17.52 12.80
C THR A 214 5.35 17.41 11.97
N ASP A 215 5.50 17.22 10.66
CA ASP A 215 4.41 17.12 9.68
C ASP A 215 4.73 16.01 8.67
N ARG A 216 3.70 15.53 7.98
CA ARG A 216 3.82 14.55 6.90
C ARG A 216 4.64 15.08 5.71
N ALA A 217 4.58 16.38 5.43
CA ALA A 217 5.39 17.05 4.42
C ALA A 217 6.91 16.95 4.68
N ASP A 218 7.33 16.66 5.91
CA ASP A 218 8.73 16.57 6.31
C ASP A 218 9.42 15.28 5.86
N PHE A 219 8.63 14.27 5.49
CA PHE A 219 9.12 12.96 5.09
C PHE A 219 8.43 12.39 3.85
N SER A 220 7.72 13.22 3.09
CA SER A 220 7.06 12.82 1.85
C SER A 220 7.54 13.69 0.69
N LEU A 221 8.15 13.05 -0.30
CA LEU A 221 8.60 13.73 -1.52
C LEU A 221 7.42 14.06 -2.44
N TRP A 222 7.60 15.12 -3.22
CA TRP A 222 6.85 15.36 -4.45
C TRP A 222 7.84 15.57 -5.60
N PHE A 223 7.38 15.48 -6.84
CA PHE A 223 8.23 15.44 -8.00
C PHE A 223 7.84 16.52 -8.99
N ARG A 224 8.85 17.27 -9.47
CA ARG A 224 8.72 18.27 -10.50
C ARG A 224 9.47 17.81 -11.73
N GLN A 225 8.75 17.60 -12.82
CA GLN A 225 9.40 17.32 -14.11
C GLN A 225 10.20 18.54 -14.57
N THR A 226 11.48 18.35 -14.86
CA THR A 226 12.42 19.40 -15.27
C THR A 226 12.69 19.38 -16.76
N GLU A 227 12.84 18.18 -17.34
CA GLU A 227 13.02 17.97 -18.78
C GLU A 227 12.06 16.90 -19.28
N ALA A 228 11.12 17.32 -20.16
CA ALA A 228 10.12 16.39 -20.69
C ALA A 228 10.73 15.36 -21.65
N ALA A 229 11.75 15.75 -22.44
CA ALA A 229 12.37 14.90 -23.45
C ALA A 229 13.17 13.72 -22.84
N LEU A 230 13.79 13.93 -21.68
CA LEU A 230 14.57 12.93 -20.95
C LEU A 230 13.81 12.37 -19.75
N GLU A 231 12.58 12.86 -19.51
CA GLU A 231 11.76 12.44 -18.35
C GLU A 231 12.50 12.56 -17.01
N THR A 232 13.11 13.70 -16.82
CA THR A 232 13.86 14.05 -15.62
C THR A 232 12.93 14.67 -14.58
N TYR A 233 13.01 14.16 -13.35
CA TYR A 233 12.18 14.60 -12.23
C TYR A 233 13.08 15.03 -11.06
N ALA A 234 12.98 16.30 -10.68
CA ALA A 234 13.56 16.76 -9.42
C ALA A 234 12.71 16.25 -8.24
N ALA A 235 13.35 15.57 -7.29
CA ALA A 235 12.71 15.16 -6.05
C ALA A 235 12.73 16.34 -5.05
N MET A 236 11.56 16.76 -4.61
CA MET A 236 11.36 17.96 -3.82
C MET A 236 10.94 17.61 -2.38
N LEU A 237 11.60 18.23 -1.41
CA LEU A 237 11.21 18.16 0.01
C LEU A 237 11.22 19.58 0.59
N ARG A 238 10.12 20.03 1.21
CA ARG A 238 9.99 21.38 1.77
C ARG A 238 10.41 22.50 0.82
N GLY A 239 10.16 22.36 -0.48
CA GLY A 239 10.49 23.33 -1.51
C GLY A 239 11.96 23.33 -1.98
N LYS A 240 12.79 22.44 -1.45
CA LYS A 240 14.18 22.25 -1.89
C LYS A 240 14.28 20.98 -2.75
N THR A 241 15.13 21.00 -3.78
CA THR A 241 15.55 19.80 -4.49
C THR A 241 16.47 19.01 -3.58
N VAL A 242 16.21 17.70 -3.45
CA VAL A 242 16.99 16.77 -2.59
C VAL A 242 17.44 15.52 -3.35
N GLY A 243 17.17 15.48 -4.63
CA GLY A 243 17.56 14.36 -5.50
C GLY A 243 16.94 14.47 -6.87
N GLU A 244 17.28 13.51 -7.71
CA GLU A 244 16.86 13.44 -9.10
C GLU A 244 16.52 12.01 -9.53
N LEU A 245 15.56 11.90 -10.45
CA LEU A 245 15.23 10.67 -11.16
C LEU A 245 15.23 10.95 -12.64
N VAL A 246 16.01 10.16 -13.40
CA VAL A 246 16.02 10.18 -14.87
C VAL A 246 15.52 8.84 -15.39
N LEU A 247 14.47 8.88 -16.21
CA LEU A 247 13.92 7.71 -16.88
C LEU A 247 14.44 7.64 -18.32
N GLY A 248 15.04 6.50 -18.66
CA GLY A 248 15.59 6.24 -19.97
C GLY A 248 14.53 5.83 -20.99
N LYS A 249 14.95 5.86 -22.26
CA LYS A 249 14.17 5.35 -23.36
C LYS A 249 14.40 3.84 -23.53
N SER A 250 13.37 3.13 -23.90
CA SER A 250 13.43 1.74 -24.32
C SER A 250 12.79 1.58 -25.70
N GLU A 251 13.35 0.73 -26.54
CA GLU A 251 12.74 0.35 -27.81
C GLU A 251 11.52 -0.57 -27.62
N ARG A 252 11.40 -1.16 -26.45
CA ARG A 252 10.29 -2.05 -26.08
C ARG A 252 9.30 -1.31 -25.18
N GLU A 253 8.04 -1.29 -25.55
CA GLU A 253 6.96 -0.65 -24.78
C GLU A 253 6.72 -1.31 -23.40
N ASP A 254 7.00 -2.62 -23.28
CA ASP A 254 6.81 -3.38 -22.03
C ASP A 254 7.99 -3.25 -21.06
N VAL A 255 9.03 -2.47 -21.41
CA VAL A 255 10.25 -2.28 -20.65
C VAL A 255 10.43 -0.81 -20.25
N GLY A 256 10.67 -0.58 -18.97
CA GLY A 256 11.10 0.70 -18.42
C GLY A 256 12.57 0.68 -18.00
N VAL A 257 13.23 1.82 -18.11
CA VAL A 257 14.63 1.99 -17.72
C VAL A 257 14.77 3.14 -16.73
N ILE A 258 15.52 2.92 -15.66
CA ILE A 258 16.03 3.97 -14.78
C ILE A 258 17.46 4.25 -15.21
N GLU A 259 17.74 5.45 -15.74
CA GLU A 259 19.09 5.89 -16.05
C GLU A 259 19.80 6.45 -14.82
N GLU A 260 19.07 7.22 -14.00
CA GLU A 260 19.60 7.78 -12.76
C GLU A 260 18.54 7.80 -11.66
N LEU A 261 18.95 7.46 -10.44
CA LEU A 261 18.21 7.63 -9.21
C LEU A 261 19.18 8.11 -8.14
N ALA A 262 19.21 9.40 -7.90
CA ALA A 262 20.17 10.04 -7.01
C ALA A 262 19.48 10.81 -5.87
N LEU A 263 20.10 10.77 -4.69
CA LEU A 263 19.75 11.58 -3.53
C LEU A 263 20.99 12.30 -3.01
N ASP A 264 20.81 13.55 -2.60
CA ASP A 264 21.81 14.29 -1.85
C ASP A 264 22.19 13.50 -0.59
N GLU A 265 23.48 13.56 -0.20
CA GLU A 265 24.05 12.75 0.87
C GLU A 265 23.26 12.84 2.19
N GLY A 266 22.85 14.04 2.59
CA GLY A 266 22.08 14.27 3.81
C GLY A 266 20.68 13.63 3.87
N PHE A 267 20.19 13.08 2.75
CA PHE A 267 18.88 12.43 2.63
C PHE A 267 18.95 10.92 2.44
N ARG A 268 20.16 10.36 2.30
CA ARG A 268 20.37 8.91 2.17
C ARG A 268 20.07 8.17 3.49
N GLY A 269 19.79 6.88 3.41
CA GLY A 269 19.50 6.03 4.57
C GLY A 269 18.16 6.31 5.28
N ARG A 270 17.38 7.31 4.82
CA ARG A 270 16.10 7.74 5.38
C ARG A 270 14.88 7.30 4.55
N ARG A 271 15.00 6.29 3.71
CA ARG A 271 13.96 5.74 2.84
C ARG A 271 13.40 6.70 1.76
N PHE A 272 14.04 7.82 1.50
CA PHE A 272 13.64 8.68 0.40
C PHE A 272 13.88 8.04 -0.97
N GLY A 273 14.92 7.21 -1.11
CA GLY A 273 15.16 6.44 -2.35
C GLY A 273 13.99 5.58 -2.78
N GLN A 274 13.24 5.00 -1.82
CA GLN A 274 12.04 4.23 -2.13
C GLN A 274 10.93 5.10 -2.74
N GLN A 275 10.83 6.37 -2.36
CA GLN A 275 9.85 7.30 -2.95
C GLN A 275 10.25 7.69 -4.38
N LEU A 276 11.56 7.88 -4.67
CA LEU A 276 12.04 8.07 -6.04
C LEU A 276 11.75 6.83 -6.90
N LEU A 277 12.07 5.63 -6.37
CA LEU A 277 11.76 4.39 -7.05
C LEU A 277 10.25 4.25 -7.32
N GLY A 278 9.41 4.65 -6.37
CA GLY A 278 7.97 4.69 -6.54
C GLY A 278 7.53 5.61 -7.68
N GLN A 279 8.17 6.77 -7.84
CA GLN A 279 7.90 7.65 -8.98
C GLN A 279 8.25 6.96 -10.31
N ALA A 280 9.40 6.29 -10.40
CA ALA A 280 9.78 5.52 -11.59
C ALA A 280 8.78 4.41 -11.90
N VAL A 281 8.49 3.55 -10.93
CA VAL A 281 7.57 2.40 -11.08
C VAL A 281 6.19 2.87 -11.54
N CYS A 282 5.61 3.87 -10.87
CA CYS A 282 4.26 4.32 -11.18
C CYS A 282 4.19 5.03 -12.53
N THR A 283 5.21 5.83 -12.87
CA THR A 283 5.27 6.51 -14.19
C THR A 283 5.37 5.51 -15.32
N LEU A 284 6.29 4.56 -15.22
CA LEU A 284 6.54 3.58 -16.28
C LEU A 284 5.40 2.56 -16.39
N ARG A 285 4.84 2.11 -15.25
CA ARG A 285 3.66 1.21 -15.24
C ARG A 285 2.46 1.84 -15.95
N LYS A 286 2.18 3.14 -15.76
CA LYS A 286 1.11 3.87 -16.46
C LYS A 286 1.31 3.92 -17.98
N ARG A 287 2.54 3.73 -18.46
CA ARG A 287 2.88 3.65 -19.89
C ARG A 287 2.87 2.22 -20.44
N GLY A 288 2.53 1.25 -19.62
CA GLY A 288 2.45 -0.15 -20.05
C GLY A 288 3.69 -0.98 -19.76
N ALA A 289 4.74 -0.39 -19.14
CA ALA A 289 5.91 -1.18 -18.75
C ALA A 289 5.54 -2.27 -17.74
N LYS A 290 6.01 -3.47 -18.00
CA LYS A 290 5.82 -4.67 -17.15
C LYS A 290 7.09 -5.01 -16.40
N ARG A 291 8.24 -4.60 -16.91
CA ARG A 291 9.55 -4.84 -16.32
C ARG A 291 10.38 -3.57 -16.30
N LEU A 292 11.09 -3.38 -15.22
CA LEU A 292 11.96 -2.24 -14.98
C LEU A 292 13.41 -2.70 -14.92
N PHE A 293 14.31 -1.96 -15.56
CA PHE A 293 15.75 -2.21 -15.57
C PHE A 293 16.51 -1.01 -15.03
N VAL A 294 17.66 -1.30 -14.39
CA VAL A 294 18.65 -0.31 -13.96
C VAL A 294 20.06 -0.92 -14.10
N THR A 295 21.00 -0.15 -14.61
CA THR A 295 22.42 -0.52 -14.60
C THR A 295 23.09 0.14 -13.40
N VAL A 296 23.66 -0.67 -12.52
CA VAL A 296 24.41 -0.21 -11.34
C VAL A 296 25.90 -0.33 -11.63
N PRO A 297 26.71 0.76 -11.53
CA PRO A 297 28.15 0.70 -11.74
C PRO A 297 28.84 -0.28 -10.76
N GLU A 298 29.87 -1.03 -11.23
CA GLU A 298 30.56 -2.09 -10.47
C GLU A 298 31.08 -1.67 -9.07
N LYS A 299 31.33 -0.40 -8.85
CA LYS A 299 31.89 0.10 -7.59
C LYS A 299 30.81 0.72 -6.65
N ASN A 300 29.51 0.57 -6.97
CA ASN A 300 28.44 1.17 -6.20
C ASN A 300 27.60 0.11 -5.46
N ALA A 301 28.27 -0.56 -4.49
CA ALA A 301 27.64 -1.61 -3.69
C ALA A 301 26.41 -1.13 -2.91
N ASP A 302 26.38 0.13 -2.47
CA ASP A 302 25.23 0.70 -1.77
C ASP A 302 24.01 0.81 -2.68
N ALA A 303 24.18 1.19 -3.94
CA ALA A 303 23.11 1.25 -4.91
C ALA A 303 22.62 -0.16 -5.29
N GLU A 304 23.53 -1.11 -5.48
CA GLU A 304 23.17 -2.50 -5.75
C GLU A 304 22.32 -3.07 -4.60
N HIS A 305 22.78 -2.92 -3.37
CA HIS A 305 22.06 -3.34 -2.17
C HIS A 305 20.67 -2.68 -2.08
N PHE A 306 20.59 -1.38 -2.36
CA PHE A 306 19.32 -0.66 -2.37
C PHE A 306 18.33 -1.26 -3.37
N PHE A 307 18.74 -1.53 -4.61
CA PHE A 307 17.84 -2.11 -5.61
C PHE A 307 17.45 -3.54 -5.26
N LEU A 308 18.37 -4.38 -4.79
CA LEU A 308 18.08 -5.74 -4.35
C LEU A 308 17.09 -5.76 -3.19
N GLU A 309 17.27 -4.90 -2.18
CA GLU A 309 16.30 -4.75 -1.07
C GLU A 309 14.91 -4.24 -1.51
N ASN A 310 14.80 -3.69 -2.71
CA ASN A 310 13.54 -3.23 -3.28
C ASN A 310 12.99 -4.16 -4.39
N GLY A 311 13.41 -5.43 -4.38
CA GLY A 311 12.87 -6.50 -5.20
C GLY A 311 13.37 -6.52 -6.64
N PHE A 312 14.52 -5.90 -6.91
CA PHE A 312 15.27 -6.15 -8.13
C PHE A 312 16.04 -7.45 -8.01
N VAL A 313 16.24 -8.10 -9.13
CA VAL A 313 17.06 -9.31 -9.25
C VAL A 313 18.16 -9.11 -10.30
N PHE A 314 19.26 -9.83 -10.15
CA PHE A 314 20.33 -9.85 -11.13
C PHE A 314 19.80 -10.31 -12.49
N ALA A 315 20.11 -9.59 -13.54
CA ALA A 315 19.81 -9.96 -14.92
C ALA A 315 21.09 -10.40 -15.68
N GLU A 316 22.09 -9.52 -15.76
CA GLU A 316 23.37 -9.82 -16.42
C GLU A 316 24.46 -8.82 -16.02
N ASN A 317 25.72 -9.14 -16.34
CA ASN A 317 26.85 -8.19 -16.29
C ASN A 317 26.90 -7.40 -17.58
N THR A 318 27.18 -6.10 -17.50
CA THR A 318 27.39 -5.19 -18.64
C THR A 318 28.81 -4.66 -18.62
N GLU A 319 29.24 -3.97 -19.68
CA GLU A 319 30.55 -3.33 -19.73
C GLU A 319 30.73 -2.23 -18.65
N THR A 320 29.65 -1.67 -18.14
CA THR A 320 29.67 -0.55 -17.20
C THR A 320 29.23 -0.91 -15.77
N GLY A 321 28.77 -2.15 -15.57
CA GLY A 321 28.29 -2.59 -14.24
C GLY A 321 27.34 -3.79 -14.29
N VAL A 322 26.47 -3.86 -13.33
CA VAL A 322 25.48 -4.93 -13.17
C VAL A 322 24.11 -4.46 -13.60
N LEU A 323 23.47 -5.16 -14.53
CA LEU A 323 22.08 -4.93 -14.90
C LEU A 323 21.17 -5.67 -13.92
N LEU A 324 20.29 -4.92 -13.28
CA LEU A 324 19.25 -5.44 -12.39
C LEU A 324 17.88 -5.24 -13.03
N SER A 325 16.94 -6.15 -12.75
CA SER A 325 15.57 -6.07 -13.26
C SER A 325 14.52 -6.31 -12.16
N LYS A 326 13.34 -5.69 -12.33
CA LYS A 326 12.18 -5.88 -11.44
C LYS A 326 10.92 -6.05 -12.26
N ASP A 327 10.13 -7.08 -11.96
CA ASP A 327 8.76 -7.20 -12.48
C ASP A 327 7.87 -6.16 -11.76
N ILE A 328 7.19 -5.32 -12.55
CA ILE A 328 6.26 -4.30 -12.06
C ILE A 328 4.84 -4.52 -12.56
N GLU A 329 4.56 -5.62 -13.27
CA GLU A 329 3.24 -5.96 -13.77
C GLU A 329 2.30 -6.37 -12.62
N VAL A 330 1.18 -5.69 -12.49
CA VAL A 330 0.12 -6.08 -11.55
C VAL A 330 -0.82 -7.02 -12.28
N ARG A 331 -0.60 -8.31 -12.10
CA ARG A 331 -1.45 -9.36 -12.69
C ARG A 331 -2.70 -9.55 -11.84
N SER A 332 -3.81 -9.92 -12.46
CA SER A 332 -4.96 -10.47 -11.72
C SER A 332 -4.53 -11.79 -11.08
N LEU A 333 -4.86 -11.97 -9.81
CA LEU A 333 -4.73 -13.29 -9.20
C LEU A 333 -5.76 -14.23 -9.82
N PRO A 334 -5.39 -15.49 -10.08
CA PRO A 334 -6.28 -16.49 -10.65
C PRO A 334 -7.49 -16.77 -9.75
#